data_ad9dea7c766df6289d07949e05a6cd41
#
_entry.id   ad9dea7c766df6289d07949e05a6cd41
#
_cell.length_a   1.000
_cell.length_b   1.000
_cell.length_c   1.000
_cell.angle_alpha   90.00
_cell.angle_beta   90.00
_cell.angle_gamma   90.00
#
_symmetry.space_group_name_H-M   'P 1'
#
loop_
_entity.id
_entity.type
_entity.pdbx_description
1 polymer ?
#
loop_
_entity_poly.entity_id
_entity_poly.type
_entity_poly.pdbx_seq_one_letter_code
_entity_poly.pdbx_strand_id
1 'polypeptide(L)'
;MPSEYTSNRNASAYAKRGPANPETQAIAEIAGRKAPRDKELEEAVLGALMLERDAYTIVCDLLKPDSFYEPENKVIYEAIQALGAQQKPIDMLTVTEQLRLNGTLDKAGGMVRITELTTRVTSAAHVEFHSRIIAQKYLARELISFATRIESMAFDESNDVEDLLQEAEGKLFEISQRNVKKDVVQIDPVIEEALKQIEAASKRESGLSGLASGYTDLDKLTSGWQNSDLIIIAARPAMGKTAFVLSMAKNMAMDYNTPVAVFSLEMSKVQLVNRLISNVTELEGEKIKSGHLSNLEWQQLMARVRRLQGAPLYIDDTASLSIFELRTKARRLVREHNVQFIIIDYLQLMNASGMKFGSREQEVSMISRSLKQLAKELNIPIVALSQLNRSVESRGDTGAAGKRPQLSDLRESGAIEQDADIVCFIHRPEYYNRSGVDGEGHDIRGLAEFIVAKHRSGSVDDVKMRFRAKYARFENWNGSEDHESTTRPSRMNDADDGPMAALPEPAPNPLSTPLSGGTADFLSPSASGEAPF
;
A
#
# COMPACT_ATOMS: atom_id res chain seq x y z
N MET A 1 -8.68 82.18 -21.40
CA MET A 1 -10.13 82.43 -21.58
C MET A 1 -10.76 81.06 -21.87
N PRO A 2 -11.75 80.68 -21.11
CA PRO A 2 -12.19 79.28 -20.96
C PRO A 2 -13.46 79.03 -21.81
N SER A 3 -13.77 77.76 -22.05
CA SER A 3 -15.10 77.28 -22.33
C SER A 3 -15.16 75.80 -21.91
N GLU A 4 -15.78 75.63 -20.94
CA GLU A 4 -17.15 75.21 -20.60
C GLU A 4 -17.43 73.70 -20.83
N TYR A 5 -17.55 73.09 -19.71
CA TYR A 5 -18.14 71.82 -19.46
C TYR A 5 -19.60 71.72 -19.77
N THR A 6 -20.03 70.67 -20.40
CA THR A 6 -21.40 70.16 -20.24
C THR A 6 -21.35 68.66 -19.78
N SER A 7 -21.75 68.50 -18.55
CA SER A 7 -22.10 67.26 -17.92
C SER A 7 -23.25 66.55 -18.62
N ASN A 8 -23.10 65.28 -18.91
CA ASN A 8 -24.26 64.47 -19.23
C ASN A 8 -24.33 63.30 -18.20
N ARG A 9 -25.18 63.49 -17.19
CA ARG A 9 -25.63 62.48 -16.27
C ARG A 9 -26.65 61.59 -16.96
N ASN A 10 -26.30 60.35 -17.23
CA ASN A 10 -27.24 59.23 -17.27
C ASN A 10 -26.45 57.93 -17.02
N ALA A 11 -26.13 57.66 -15.77
CA ALA A 11 -25.68 56.34 -15.34
C ALA A 11 -26.90 55.57 -14.85
N SER A 12 -27.48 54.84 -15.76
CA SER A 12 -28.48 53.83 -15.47
C SER A 12 -27.90 52.73 -14.55
N ALA A 13 -28.62 52.47 -13.50
CA ALA A 13 -28.34 51.44 -12.50
C ALA A 13 -28.26 50.04 -13.12
N TYR A 14 -27.05 49.54 -13.36
CA TYR A 14 -26.81 48.11 -13.47
C TYR A 14 -26.41 47.59 -12.10
N ALA A 15 -27.37 46.91 -11.47
CA ALA A 15 -27.14 46.13 -10.26
C ALA A 15 -25.95 45.19 -10.51
N LYS A 16 -24.89 45.33 -9.73
CA LYS A 16 -23.77 44.40 -9.65
C LYS A 16 -24.31 43.04 -9.19
N ARG A 17 -24.56 42.13 -10.13
CA ARG A 17 -24.68 40.70 -9.86
C ARG A 17 -23.34 40.26 -9.26
N GLY A 18 -23.37 39.68 -8.07
CA GLY A 18 -22.20 39.11 -7.43
C GLY A 18 -21.60 37.99 -8.29
N PRO A 19 -20.33 37.67 -8.15
CA PRO A 19 -19.66 36.74 -9.02
C PRO A 19 -20.22 35.35 -8.80
N ALA A 20 -21.11 34.91 -9.68
CA ALA A 20 -21.19 33.51 -10.04
C ALA A 20 -19.82 33.12 -10.60
N ASN A 21 -19.28 31.98 -10.18
CA ASN A 21 -17.96 31.52 -10.57
C ASN A 21 -17.77 31.75 -12.09
N PRO A 22 -16.87 32.64 -12.53
CA PRO A 22 -16.80 33.06 -13.96
C PRO A 22 -16.48 31.86 -14.86
N GLU A 23 -15.84 30.81 -14.34
CA GLU A 23 -15.58 29.59 -15.06
C GLU A 23 -16.87 28.81 -15.41
N THR A 24 -17.90 28.85 -14.57
CA THR A 24 -19.17 28.15 -14.82
C THR A 24 -20.02 28.86 -15.89
N GLN A 25 -19.87 30.18 -16.06
CA GLN A 25 -20.58 30.93 -17.11
C GLN A 25 -19.90 30.81 -18.47
N ALA A 26 -18.56 30.75 -18.52
CA ALA A 26 -17.83 30.54 -19.77
C ALA A 26 -18.14 29.16 -20.40
N ILE A 27 -18.39 28.14 -19.58
CA ILE A 27 -18.76 26.79 -20.02
C ILE A 27 -20.11 26.76 -20.74
N ALA A 28 -21.06 27.60 -20.34
CA ALA A 28 -22.39 27.64 -20.96
C ALA A 28 -22.37 28.28 -22.37
N GLU A 29 -21.36 29.07 -22.69
CA GLU A 29 -21.23 29.76 -23.97
C GLU A 29 -20.48 28.96 -25.06
N ILE A 30 -19.59 28.02 -24.65
CA ILE A 30 -18.64 27.34 -25.57
C ILE A 30 -19.28 26.34 -26.55
N ALA A 31 -20.53 25.89 -26.39
CA ALA A 31 -21.12 24.96 -27.38
C ALA A 31 -22.65 24.95 -27.44
N GLY A 32 -23.35 25.96 -26.96
CA GLY A 32 -24.82 25.90 -26.90
C GLY A 32 -25.38 24.80 -26.01
N ARG A 33 -24.53 24.19 -25.17
CA ARG A 33 -24.91 23.12 -24.23
C ARG A 33 -25.19 23.72 -22.86
N LYS A 34 -26.35 23.36 -22.28
CA LYS A 34 -26.69 23.79 -20.92
C LYS A 34 -25.86 23.00 -19.92
N ALA A 35 -25.29 23.69 -18.92
CA ALA A 35 -24.61 23.02 -17.79
C ALA A 35 -25.55 22.02 -17.10
N PRO A 36 -25.04 20.84 -16.64
CA PRO A 36 -25.86 19.86 -15.92
C PRO A 36 -26.45 20.48 -14.66
N ARG A 37 -27.78 20.67 -14.63
CA ARG A 37 -28.51 21.23 -13.50
C ARG A 37 -29.90 20.61 -13.43
N ASP A 38 -30.54 20.73 -12.28
CA ASP A 38 -31.92 20.33 -12.05
C ASP A 38 -32.53 21.20 -10.96
N LYS A 39 -33.12 22.33 -11.39
CA LYS A 39 -33.66 23.32 -10.47
C LYS A 39 -34.79 22.75 -9.62
N GLU A 40 -35.65 21.90 -10.20
CA GLU A 40 -36.79 21.32 -9.49
C GLU A 40 -36.35 20.39 -8.34
N LEU A 41 -35.30 19.59 -8.59
CA LEU A 41 -34.75 18.74 -7.54
C LEU A 41 -34.03 19.55 -6.45
N GLU A 42 -33.32 20.62 -6.82
CA GLU A 42 -32.70 21.52 -5.83
C GLU A 42 -33.74 22.13 -4.91
N GLU A 43 -34.83 22.64 -5.48
CA GLU A 43 -35.96 23.23 -4.74
C GLU A 43 -36.65 22.20 -3.85
N ALA A 44 -36.85 20.97 -4.38
CA ALA A 44 -37.46 19.88 -3.63
C ALA A 44 -36.61 19.47 -2.42
N VAL A 45 -35.28 19.40 -2.56
CA VAL A 45 -34.39 19.07 -1.45
C VAL A 45 -34.39 20.18 -0.39
N LEU A 46 -34.32 21.45 -0.78
CA LEU A 46 -34.37 22.58 0.17
C LEU A 46 -35.69 22.64 0.93
N GLY A 47 -36.80 22.41 0.23
CA GLY A 47 -38.12 22.33 0.86
C GLY A 47 -38.23 21.18 1.85
N ALA A 48 -37.75 19.99 1.48
CA ALA A 48 -37.73 18.81 2.35
C ALA A 48 -36.91 19.03 3.61
N LEU A 49 -35.75 19.69 3.51
CA LEU A 49 -34.90 20.03 4.66
C LEU A 49 -35.57 20.96 5.67
N MET A 50 -36.48 21.83 5.22
CA MET A 50 -37.22 22.73 6.10
C MET A 50 -38.51 22.10 6.68
N LEU A 51 -38.97 20.99 6.11
CA LEU A 51 -40.17 20.30 6.55
C LEU A 51 -39.89 19.13 7.49
N GLU A 52 -38.80 18.40 7.27
CA GLU A 52 -38.50 17.17 7.99
C GLU A 52 -37.21 17.28 8.78
N ARG A 53 -37.31 17.03 10.08
CA ARG A 53 -36.23 17.26 11.05
C ARG A 53 -34.98 16.44 10.79
N ASP A 54 -35.15 15.20 10.32
CA ASP A 54 -34.04 14.26 10.14
C ASP A 54 -33.44 14.31 8.73
N ALA A 55 -34.08 15.02 7.81
CA ALA A 55 -33.61 15.12 6.41
C ALA A 55 -32.20 15.72 6.30
N TYR A 56 -31.84 16.64 7.18
CA TYR A 56 -30.51 17.28 7.16
C TYR A 56 -29.38 16.29 7.43
N THR A 57 -29.56 15.34 8.34
CA THR A 57 -28.53 14.33 8.66
C THR A 57 -28.20 13.44 7.45
N ILE A 58 -29.18 13.18 6.58
CA ILE A 58 -28.97 12.41 5.35
C ILE A 58 -28.28 13.25 4.28
N VAL A 59 -28.69 14.51 4.15
CA VAL A 59 -28.29 15.39 3.05
C VAL A 59 -26.92 16.04 3.28
N CYS A 60 -26.59 16.38 4.54
CA CYS A 60 -25.35 17.11 4.88
C CYS A 60 -24.08 16.33 4.47
N ASP A 61 -24.20 15.02 4.36
CA ASP A 61 -23.13 14.16 3.91
C ASP A 61 -22.99 14.07 2.39
N LEU A 62 -24.08 14.29 1.65
CA LEU A 62 -24.14 14.16 0.19
C LEU A 62 -23.89 15.49 -0.52
N LEU A 63 -24.39 16.59 0.02
CA LEU A 63 -24.39 17.89 -0.62
C LEU A 63 -23.53 18.91 0.13
N LYS A 64 -22.97 19.83 -0.64
CA LYS A 64 -22.28 21.05 -0.21
C LYS A 64 -23.00 22.25 -0.81
N PRO A 65 -22.77 23.48 -0.31
CA PRO A 65 -23.35 24.68 -0.94
C PRO A 65 -23.06 24.77 -2.44
N ASP A 66 -21.84 24.41 -2.87
CA ASP A 66 -21.43 24.41 -4.27
C ASP A 66 -22.14 23.35 -5.13
N SER A 67 -22.81 22.38 -4.51
CA SER A 67 -23.60 21.38 -5.22
C SER A 67 -24.82 21.97 -5.90
N PHE A 68 -25.31 23.11 -5.39
CA PHE A 68 -26.45 23.83 -5.96
C PHE A 68 -25.99 24.74 -7.12
N TYR A 69 -26.68 24.65 -8.23
CA TYR A 69 -26.38 25.46 -9.42
C TYR A 69 -26.98 26.88 -9.31
N GLU A 70 -28.21 26.97 -8.81
CA GLU A 70 -28.88 28.26 -8.66
C GLU A 70 -28.30 29.03 -7.46
N PRO A 71 -27.83 30.29 -7.67
CA PRO A 71 -27.21 31.07 -6.61
C PRO A 71 -28.11 31.28 -5.37
N GLU A 72 -29.43 31.42 -5.62
CA GLU A 72 -30.43 31.54 -4.56
C GLU A 72 -30.47 30.28 -3.69
N ASN A 73 -30.49 29.11 -4.31
CA ASN A 73 -30.53 27.81 -3.62
C ASN A 73 -29.24 27.55 -2.83
N LYS A 74 -28.09 27.95 -3.39
CA LYS A 74 -26.80 27.88 -2.70
C LYS A 74 -26.81 28.66 -1.37
N VAL A 75 -27.26 29.92 -1.41
CA VAL A 75 -27.33 30.81 -0.25
C VAL A 75 -28.30 30.25 0.81
N ILE A 76 -29.43 29.67 0.39
CA ILE A 76 -30.38 29.02 1.31
C ILE A 76 -29.73 27.80 1.98
N TYR A 77 -29.02 26.98 1.23
CA TYR A 77 -28.34 25.80 1.79
C TYR A 77 -27.19 26.18 2.72
N GLU A 78 -26.46 27.28 2.45
CA GLU A 78 -25.45 27.82 3.37
C GLU A 78 -26.06 28.19 4.74
N ALA A 79 -27.25 28.79 4.74
CA ALA A 79 -27.97 29.11 5.98
C ALA A 79 -28.43 27.84 6.71
N ILE A 80 -28.94 26.86 5.98
CA ILE A 80 -29.33 25.54 6.52
C ILE A 80 -28.12 24.83 7.14
N GLN A 81 -26.98 24.83 6.45
CA GLN A 81 -25.73 24.23 6.96
C GLN A 81 -25.23 24.91 8.24
N ALA A 82 -25.33 26.24 8.31
CA ALA A 82 -24.97 27.02 9.50
C ALA A 82 -25.86 26.68 10.70
N LEU A 83 -27.17 26.50 10.49
CA LEU A 83 -28.11 26.06 11.52
C LEU A 83 -27.81 24.61 11.98
N GLY A 84 -27.58 23.70 11.03
CA GLY A 84 -27.25 22.32 11.32
C GLY A 84 -25.95 22.17 12.12
N ALA A 85 -24.90 22.93 11.77
CA ALA A 85 -23.65 22.97 12.53
C ALA A 85 -23.83 23.47 13.98
N GLN A 86 -24.83 24.32 14.23
CA GLN A 86 -25.20 24.82 15.56
C GLN A 86 -26.22 23.92 16.28
N GLN A 87 -26.63 22.80 15.68
CA GLN A 87 -27.67 21.91 16.19
C GLN A 87 -29.00 22.63 16.47
N LYS A 88 -29.30 23.69 15.74
CA LYS A 88 -30.55 24.42 15.81
C LYS A 88 -31.61 23.77 14.90
N PRO A 89 -32.89 23.91 15.24
CA PRO A 89 -33.97 23.48 14.36
C PRO A 89 -33.86 24.10 12.99
N ILE A 90 -34.12 23.31 11.95
CA ILE A 90 -34.14 23.76 10.55
C ILE A 90 -35.59 23.78 10.10
N ASP A 91 -36.16 24.99 10.04
CA ASP A 91 -37.51 25.24 9.55
C ASP A 91 -37.56 26.57 8.80
N MET A 92 -38.68 26.88 8.19
CA MET A 92 -38.88 28.09 7.40
C MET A 92 -38.54 29.38 8.20
N LEU A 93 -38.87 29.43 9.48
CA LEU A 93 -38.66 30.63 10.29
C LEU A 93 -37.21 30.79 10.69
N THR A 94 -36.57 29.71 11.14
CA THR A 94 -35.15 29.72 11.56
C THR A 94 -34.23 29.98 10.39
N VAL A 95 -34.51 29.41 9.19
CA VAL A 95 -33.76 29.67 7.95
C VAL A 95 -33.93 31.12 7.51
N THR A 96 -35.14 31.66 7.55
CA THR A 96 -35.38 33.09 7.24
C THR A 96 -34.61 34.00 8.17
N GLU A 97 -34.63 33.73 9.48
CA GLU A 97 -33.90 34.53 10.46
C GLU A 97 -32.38 34.41 10.26
N GLN A 98 -31.85 33.22 9.98
CA GLN A 98 -30.43 33.02 9.68
C GLN A 98 -30.00 33.79 8.42
N LEU A 99 -30.83 33.80 7.38
CA LEU A 99 -30.59 34.57 6.15
C LEU A 99 -30.62 36.09 6.41
N ARG A 100 -31.51 36.56 7.34
CA ARG A 100 -31.57 37.94 7.75
C ARG A 100 -30.31 38.36 8.54
N LEU A 101 -29.87 37.53 9.48
CA LEU A 101 -28.64 37.73 10.24
C LEU A 101 -27.40 37.79 9.32
N ASN A 102 -27.37 36.96 8.32
CA ASN A 102 -26.28 36.92 7.33
C ASN A 102 -26.36 38.08 6.30
N GLY A 103 -27.45 38.87 6.28
CA GLY A 103 -27.68 39.92 5.28
C GLY A 103 -27.88 39.39 3.86
N THR A 104 -28.31 38.14 3.72
CA THR A 104 -28.43 37.46 2.43
C THR A 104 -29.88 37.11 2.05
N LEU A 105 -30.85 37.55 2.81
CA LEU A 105 -32.27 37.24 2.58
C LEU A 105 -32.74 37.68 1.18
N ASP A 106 -32.35 38.87 0.71
CA ASP A 106 -32.71 39.36 -0.62
C ASP A 106 -32.07 38.54 -1.73
N LYS A 107 -30.85 38.03 -1.51
CA LYS A 107 -30.15 37.12 -2.45
C LYS A 107 -30.82 35.75 -2.54
N ALA A 108 -31.45 35.32 -1.47
CA ALA A 108 -32.21 34.07 -1.39
C ALA A 108 -33.62 34.16 -2.05
N GLY A 109 -34.00 35.34 -2.57
CA GLY A 109 -35.33 35.60 -3.15
C GLY A 109 -36.39 36.03 -2.14
N GLY A 110 -35.96 36.40 -0.92
CA GLY A 110 -36.84 36.88 0.16
C GLY A 110 -37.70 35.80 0.80
N MET A 111 -38.54 36.21 1.74
CA MET A 111 -39.40 35.31 2.53
C MET A 111 -40.41 34.54 1.62
N VAL A 112 -40.88 35.18 0.54
CA VAL A 112 -41.83 34.56 -0.39
C VAL A 112 -41.24 33.30 -1.03
N ARG A 113 -39.97 33.36 -1.43
CA ARG A 113 -39.25 32.22 -2.01
C ARG A 113 -39.14 31.06 -1.03
N ILE A 114 -38.81 31.35 0.24
CA ILE A 114 -38.68 30.30 1.29
C ILE A 114 -40.05 29.63 1.52
N THR A 115 -41.13 30.39 1.53
CA THR A 115 -42.50 29.87 1.65
C THR A 115 -42.88 29.02 0.44
N GLU A 116 -42.54 29.42 -0.77
CA GLU A 116 -42.78 28.62 -1.98
C GLU A 116 -42.07 27.25 -1.93
N LEU A 117 -40.81 27.23 -1.50
CA LEU A 117 -40.03 25.98 -1.39
C LEU A 117 -40.70 24.97 -0.43
N THR A 118 -41.21 25.43 0.70
CA THR A 118 -41.88 24.54 1.66
C THR A 118 -43.27 24.12 1.19
N THR A 119 -43.95 24.92 0.40
CA THR A 119 -45.31 24.60 -0.10
C THR A 119 -45.28 23.60 -1.27
N ARG A 120 -44.21 23.59 -2.06
CA ARG A 120 -44.07 22.70 -3.24
C ARG A 120 -43.76 21.26 -2.87
N VAL A 121 -43.21 21.00 -1.70
CA VAL A 121 -42.80 19.67 -1.25
C VAL A 121 -43.87 19.07 -0.36
N THR A 122 -44.42 17.92 -0.77
CA THR A 122 -45.44 17.18 0.00
C THR A 122 -44.85 16.07 0.86
N SER A 123 -43.64 15.62 0.58
CA SER A 123 -42.98 14.55 1.34
C SER A 123 -41.45 14.58 1.13
N ALA A 124 -40.68 14.31 2.18
CA ALA A 124 -39.22 14.18 2.13
C ALA A 124 -38.75 12.72 1.89
N ALA A 125 -39.67 11.78 1.62
CA ALA A 125 -39.38 10.35 1.48
C ALA A 125 -38.27 10.03 0.46
N HIS A 126 -38.04 10.90 -0.53
CA HIS A 126 -37.04 10.71 -1.59
C HIS A 126 -35.89 11.70 -1.52
N VAL A 127 -35.72 12.40 -0.42
CA VAL A 127 -34.70 13.46 -0.28
C VAL A 127 -33.30 12.93 -0.53
N GLU A 128 -32.97 11.73 -0.09
CA GLU A 128 -31.68 11.10 -0.34
C GLU A 128 -31.44 10.86 -1.84
N PHE A 129 -32.43 10.29 -2.53
CA PHE A 129 -32.31 10.01 -3.96
C PHE A 129 -32.16 11.31 -4.78
N HIS A 130 -32.96 12.33 -4.46
CA HIS A 130 -32.83 13.65 -5.09
C HIS A 130 -31.46 14.28 -4.83
N SER A 131 -30.95 14.18 -3.60
CA SER A 131 -29.64 14.67 -3.23
C SER A 131 -28.49 13.96 -3.98
N ARG A 132 -28.62 12.66 -4.20
CA ARG A 132 -27.66 11.88 -5.02
C ARG A 132 -27.64 12.35 -6.48
N ILE A 133 -28.80 12.70 -7.06
CA ILE A 133 -28.86 13.26 -8.43
C ILE A 133 -28.19 14.63 -8.47
N ILE A 134 -28.45 15.50 -7.50
CA ILE A 134 -27.79 16.83 -7.43
C ILE A 134 -26.28 16.67 -7.31
N ALA A 135 -25.80 15.76 -6.46
CA ALA A 135 -24.39 15.45 -6.30
C ALA A 135 -23.76 14.95 -7.65
N GLN A 136 -24.46 14.10 -8.39
CA GLN A 136 -24.01 13.66 -9.72
C GLN A 136 -23.94 14.81 -10.73
N LYS A 137 -24.95 15.71 -10.73
CA LYS A 137 -24.94 16.92 -11.60
C LYS A 137 -23.78 17.85 -11.22
N TYR A 138 -23.51 18.03 -9.94
CA TYR A 138 -22.38 18.81 -9.45
C TYR A 138 -21.05 18.20 -9.91
N LEU A 139 -20.87 16.89 -9.74
CA LEU A 139 -19.68 16.18 -10.22
C LEU A 139 -19.47 16.35 -11.72
N ALA A 140 -20.55 16.28 -12.50
CA ALA A 140 -20.47 16.50 -13.94
C ALA A 140 -20.03 17.95 -14.27
N ARG A 141 -20.48 18.95 -13.51
CA ARG A 141 -20.01 20.35 -13.64
C ARG A 141 -18.54 20.50 -13.28
N GLU A 142 -18.09 19.88 -12.19
CA GLU A 142 -16.68 19.88 -11.79
C GLU A 142 -15.80 19.25 -12.88
N LEU A 143 -16.23 18.14 -13.49
CA LEU A 143 -15.49 17.51 -14.59
C LEU A 143 -15.46 18.37 -15.85
N ILE A 144 -16.56 19.06 -16.18
CA ILE A 144 -16.59 19.98 -17.32
C ILE A 144 -15.67 21.17 -17.08
N SER A 145 -15.73 21.79 -15.90
CA SER A 145 -14.85 22.91 -15.52
C SER A 145 -13.37 22.51 -15.58
N PHE A 146 -13.07 21.34 -15.06
CA PHE A 146 -11.74 20.76 -15.12
C PHE A 146 -11.27 20.54 -16.57
N ALA A 147 -12.10 19.94 -17.42
CA ALA A 147 -11.76 19.68 -18.83
C ALA A 147 -11.48 21.00 -19.60
N THR A 148 -12.29 22.02 -19.37
CA THR A 148 -12.11 23.35 -20.00
C THR A 148 -10.82 24.01 -19.53
N ARG A 149 -10.47 23.85 -18.24
CA ARG A 149 -9.22 24.39 -17.72
C ARG A 149 -8.01 23.68 -18.32
N ILE A 150 -8.03 22.35 -18.42
CA ILE A 150 -6.96 21.56 -19.05
C ILE A 150 -6.85 21.94 -20.54
N GLU A 151 -7.97 22.08 -21.24
CA GLU A 151 -7.99 22.54 -22.63
C GLU A 151 -7.29 23.93 -22.78
N SER A 152 -7.67 24.89 -21.94
CA SER A 152 -7.05 26.23 -21.94
C SER A 152 -5.55 26.20 -21.68
N MET A 153 -5.11 25.35 -20.73
CA MET A 153 -3.68 25.20 -20.41
C MET A 153 -2.90 24.49 -21.52
N ALA A 154 -3.55 23.58 -22.24
CA ALA A 154 -2.93 22.86 -23.37
C ALA A 154 -2.72 23.74 -24.61
N PHE A 155 -3.50 24.79 -24.77
CA PHE A 155 -3.30 25.79 -25.83
C PHE A 155 -2.22 26.83 -25.48
N ASP A 156 -1.80 26.90 -24.24
CA ASP A 156 -0.73 27.78 -23.79
C ASP A 156 0.62 27.11 -23.95
N GLU A 157 1.37 27.44 -24.99
CA GLU A 157 2.68 26.86 -25.32
C GLU A 157 3.76 27.09 -24.23
N SER A 158 3.48 27.94 -23.23
CA SER A 158 4.40 28.16 -22.11
C SER A 158 4.34 27.04 -21.05
N ASN A 159 3.31 26.19 -21.05
CA ASN A 159 3.16 25.09 -20.12
C ASN A 159 3.86 23.84 -20.64
N ASP A 160 4.62 23.18 -19.77
CA ASP A 160 5.19 21.87 -20.08
C ASP A 160 4.07 20.81 -20.08
N VAL A 161 4.10 19.94 -21.09
CA VAL A 161 3.12 18.84 -21.22
C VAL A 161 3.15 17.92 -20.02
N GLU A 162 4.32 17.71 -19.40
CA GLU A 162 4.49 16.87 -18.24
C GLU A 162 3.83 17.47 -16.99
N ASP A 163 3.96 18.79 -16.79
CA ASP A 163 3.29 19.52 -15.72
C ASP A 163 1.76 19.53 -15.92
N LEU A 164 1.30 19.65 -17.16
CA LEU A 164 -0.11 19.59 -17.50
C LEU A 164 -0.73 18.22 -17.18
N LEU A 165 -0.04 17.14 -17.53
CA LEU A 165 -0.48 15.78 -17.19
C LEU A 165 -0.54 15.57 -15.68
N GLN A 166 0.45 16.04 -14.94
CA GLN A 166 0.50 15.95 -13.49
C GLN A 166 -0.65 16.71 -12.82
N GLU A 167 -0.95 17.92 -13.27
CA GLU A 167 -2.08 18.70 -12.75
C GLU A 167 -3.41 17.99 -13.05
N ALA A 168 -3.54 17.43 -14.26
CA ALA A 168 -4.72 16.68 -14.67
C ALA A 168 -4.96 15.46 -13.78
N GLU A 169 -3.94 14.66 -13.53
CA GLU A 169 -4.00 13.49 -12.66
C GLU A 169 -4.37 13.87 -11.22
N GLY A 170 -3.72 14.90 -10.66
CA GLY A 170 -3.98 15.39 -9.31
C GLY A 170 -5.43 15.81 -9.11
N LYS A 171 -5.99 16.56 -10.07
CA LYS A 171 -7.37 17.05 -10.00
C LYS A 171 -8.42 15.95 -10.17
N LEU A 172 -8.20 15.04 -11.12
CA LEU A 172 -9.05 13.85 -11.28
C LEU A 172 -9.08 13.00 -10.02
N PHE A 173 -7.95 12.88 -9.35
CA PHE A 173 -7.86 12.17 -8.08
C PHE A 173 -8.68 12.83 -6.96
N GLU A 174 -8.57 14.17 -6.79
CA GLU A 174 -9.39 14.90 -5.81
C GLU A 174 -10.89 14.66 -6.06
N ILE A 175 -11.32 14.78 -7.33
CA ILE A 175 -12.71 14.57 -7.73
C ILE A 175 -13.15 13.13 -7.43
N SER A 176 -12.29 12.15 -7.72
CA SER A 176 -12.56 10.73 -7.46
C SER A 176 -12.64 10.41 -5.94
N GLN A 177 -11.73 10.96 -5.14
CA GLN A 177 -11.71 10.74 -3.68
C GLN A 177 -12.96 11.29 -2.98
N ARG A 178 -13.46 12.43 -3.42
CA ARG A 178 -14.68 13.04 -2.86
C ARG A 178 -15.91 12.16 -3.04
N ASN A 179 -15.89 11.27 -4.03
CA ASN A 179 -17.04 10.43 -4.41
C ASN A 179 -17.04 9.05 -3.74
N VAL A 180 -15.93 8.64 -3.12
CA VAL A 180 -15.81 7.34 -2.43
C VAL A 180 -16.22 7.50 -0.98
N LYS A 181 -17.51 7.68 -0.70
CA LYS A 181 -18.03 7.44 0.65
C LYS A 181 -18.32 5.93 0.77
N LYS A 182 -17.68 5.28 1.72
CA LYS A 182 -18.07 3.93 2.14
C LYS A 182 -19.38 4.06 2.92
N ASP A 183 -20.40 3.36 2.47
CA ASP A 183 -21.63 3.25 3.23
C ASP A 183 -21.33 2.65 4.61
N VAL A 184 -21.99 3.16 5.64
CA VAL A 184 -21.97 2.53 6.96
C VAL A 184 -22.76 1.23 6.84
N VAL A 185 -22.10 0.11 7.08
CA VAL A 185 -22.70 -1.23 6.99
C VAL A 185 -23.09 -1.69 8.39
N GLN A 186 -24.25 -2.29 8.55
CA GLN A 186 -24.65 -2.95 9.78
C GLN A 186 -23.66 -4.07 10.12
N ILE A 187 -23.44 -4.33 11.41
CA ILE A 187 -22.40 -5.25 11.88
C ILE A 187 -22.66 -6.71 11.49
N ASP A 188 -23.92 -7.13 11.35
CA ASP A 188 -24.28 -8.54 11.15
C ASP A 188 -23.63 -9.18 9.92
N PRO A 189 -23.72 -8.62 8.68
CA PRO A 189 -23.03 -9.19 7.52
C PRO A 189 -21.51 -9.18 7.68
N VAL A 190 -20.94 -8.22 8.45
CA VAL A 190 -19.51 -8.16 8.71
C VAL A 190 -19.06 -9.29 9.66
N ILE A 191 -19.91 -9.66 10.65
CA ILE A 191 -19.65 -10.79 11.53
C ILE A 191 -19.62 -12.10 10.72
N GLU A 192 -20.58 -12.30 9.80
CA GLU A 192 -20.58 -13.49 8.95
C GLU A 192 -19.32 -13.61 8.09
N GLU A 193 -18.86 -12.51 7.54
CA GLU A 193 -17.62 -12.47 6.76
C GLU A 193 -16.40 -12.76 7.64
N ALA A 194 -16.32 -12.17 8.84
CA ALA A 194 -15.26 -12.43 9.80
C ALA A 194 -15.21 -13.91 10.23
N LEU A 195 -16.36 -14.53 10.50
CA LEU A 195 -16.44 -15.96 10.84
C LEU A 195 -15.95 -16.84 9.69
N LYS A 196 -16.31 -16.53 8.44
CA LYS A 196 -15.78 -17.23 7.26
C LYS A 196 -14.27 -17.12 7.13
N GLN A 197 -13.70 -15.94 7.44
CA GLN A 197 -12.25 -15.74 7.42
C GLN A 197 -11.55 -16.56 8.51
N ILE A 198 -12.10 -16.61 9.73
CA ILE A 198 -11.59 -17.42 10.85
C ILE A 198 -11.65 -18.91 10.48
N GLU A 199 -12.75 -19.38 9.92
CA GLU A 199 -12.91 -20.77 9.49
C GLU A 199 -11.92 -21.12 8.35
N ALA A 200 -11.73 -20.22 7.39
CA ALA A 200 -10.75 -20.41 6.33
C ALA A 200 -9.31 -20.45 6.86
N ALA A 201 -8.98 -19.64 7.85
CA ALA A 201 -7.67 -19.66 8.51
C ALA A 201 -7.43 -20.97 9.29
N SER A 202 -8.45 -21.49 9.98
CA SER A 202 -8.34 -22.76 10.73
C SER A 202 -8.12 -23.99 9.84
N LYS A 203 -8.54 -23.92 8.57
CA LYS A 203 -8.37 -25.01 7.59
C LYS A 203 -7.03 -24.96 6.85
N ARG A 204 -6.24 -23.89 7.00
CA ARG A 204 -4.91 -23.79 6.38
C ARG A 204 -3.89 -24.61 7.18
N GLU A 205 -3.14 -25.48 6.51
CA GLU A 205 -2.08 -26.29 7.14
C GLU A 205 -1.00 -25.43 7.82
N SER A 206 -0.78 -24.21 7.34
CA SER A 206 0.18 -23.26 7.92
C SER A 206 -0.28 -22.62 9.25
N GLY A 207 -1.57 -22.68 9.57
CA GLY A 207 -2.15 -21.98 10.74
C GLY A 207 -2.06 -20.46 10.68
N LEU A 208 -1.69 -19.88 9.52
CA LEU A 208 -1.54 -18.44 9.34
C LEU A 208 -2.84 -17.81 8.84
N SER A 209 -3.22 -16.68 9.45
CA SER A 209 -4.38 -15.91 8.99
C SER A 209 -4.05 -15.08 7.73
N GLY A 210 -2.81 -14.60 7.62
CA GLY A 210 -2.30 -13.79 6.52
C GLY A 210 -1.48 -14.57 5.48
N LEU A 211 -0.78 -13.82 4.61
CA LEU A 211 0.14 -14.37 3.61
C LEU A 211 1.48 -14.70 4.27
N ALA A 212 2.00 -15.92 4.03
CA ALA A 212 3.29 -16.35 4.55
C ALA A 212 4.43 -15.54 3.94
N SER A 213 5.36 -15.05 4.76
CA SER A 213 6.58 -14.36 4.32
C SER A 213 7.67 -15.33 3.87
N GLY A 214 7.60 -16.59 4.32
CA GLY A 214 8.63 -17.61 4.16
C GLY A 214 9.73 -17.53 5.22
N TYR A 215 9.55 -16.71 6.26
CA TYR A 215 10.38 -16.67 7.45
C TYR A 215 9.57 -17.14 8.65
N THR A 216 9.90 -18.34 9.15
CA THR A 216 9.09 -19.07 10.13
C THR A 216 8.80 -18.28 11.40
N ASP A 217 9.81 -17.62 11.97
CA ASP A 217 9.64 -16.91 13.23
C ASP A 217 8.95 -15.54 13.01
N LEU A 218 9.15 -14.92 11.84
CA LEU A 218 8.41 -13.73 11.45
C LEU A 218 6.92 -14.06 11.24
N ASP A 219 6.65 -15.18 10.56
CA ASP A 219 5.29 -15.63 10.30
C ASP A 219 4.56 -16.00 11.60
N LYS A 220 5.25 -16.59 12.58
CA LYS A 220 4.68 -16.83 13.93
C LYS A 220 4.33 -15.51 14.64
N LEU A 221 5.22 -14.51 14.57
CA LEU A 221 5.04 -13.23 15.23
C LEU A 221 3.90 -12.40 14.63
N THR A 222 3.79 -12.38 13.28
CA THR A 222 2.81 -11.56 12.56
C THR A 222 1.54 -12.32 12.19
N SER A 223 1.51 -13.65 12.35
CA SER A 223 0.48 -14.54 11.77
C SER A 223 0.38 -14.42 10.24
N GLY A 224 1.51 -14.07 9.58
CA GLY A 224 1.58 -13.70 8.17
C GLY A 224 1.15 -12.26 7.88
N TRP A 225 1.38 -11.79 6.66
CA TRP A 225 1.00 -10.44 6.23
C TRP A 225 -0.51 -10.33 6.01
N GLN A 226 -1.16 -9.45 6.79
CA GLN A 226 -2.62 -9.32 6.76
C GLN A 226 -3.07 -8.45 5.58
N ASN A 227 -4.23 -8.78 5.02
CA ASN A 227 -4.84 -7.97 3.97
C ASN A 227 -5.12 -6.54 4.45
N SER A 228 -5.01 -5.59 3.54
CA SER A 228 -5.22 -4.15 3.79
C SER A 228 -4.17 -3.49 4.68
N ASP A 229 -3.10 -4.20 5.10
CA ASP A 229 -2.04 -3.62 5.91
C ASP A 229 -1.00 -2.88 5.08
N LEU A 230 -0.54 -1.75 5.63
CA LEU A 230 0.65 -1.03 5.18
C LEU A 230 1.81 -1.40 6.11
N ILE A 231 2.81 -2.07 5.54
CA ILE A 231 4.01 -2.51 6.23
C ILE A 231 5.18 -1.61 5.81
N ILE A 232 5.86 -1.01 6.75
CA ILE A 232 7.07 -0.23 6.51
C ILE A 232 8.28 -1.01 6.95
N ILE A 233 9.24 -1.25 6.04
CA ILE A 233 10.52 -1.86 6.38
C ILE A 233 11.61 -0.81 6.16
N ALA A 234 12.22 -0.37 7.25
CA ALA A 234 13.22 0.68 7.22
C ALA A 234 14.60 0.17 7.65
N ALA A 235 15.63 0.72 7.03
CA ALA A 235 17.02 0.43 7.41
C ALA A 235 17.96 1.52 6.90
N ARG A 236 19.16 1.55 7.47
CA ARG A 236 20.29 2.35 6.90
C ARG A 236 20.75 1.74 5.57
N PRO A 237 21.40 2.54 4.69
CA PRO A 237 22.04 2.02 3.49
C PRO A 237 22.95 0.83 3.80
N ALA A 238 23.07 -0.11 2.88
CA ALA A 238 23.87 -1.33 2.97
C ALA A 238 23.43 -2.37 4.03
N MET A 239 22.34 -2.16 4.77
CA MET A 239 21.79 -3.16 5.71
C MET A 239 21.07 -4.30 5.00
N GLY A 240 20.78 -4.18 3.70
CA GLY A 240 20.18 -5.25 2.91
C GLY A 240 18.66 -5.17 2.72
N LYS A 241 18.03 -3.98 2.80
CA LYS A 241 16.57 -3.80 2.58
C LYS A 241 16.07 -4.52 1.32
N THR A 242 16.62 -4.15 0.17
CA THR A 242 16.26 -4.75 -1.13
C THR A 242 16.53 -6.26 -1.16
N ALA A 243 17.64 -6.72 -0.54
CA ALA A 243 17.95 -8.15 -0.46
C ALA A 243 16.92 -8.92 0.37
N PHE A 244 16.44 -8.33 1.47
CA PHE A 244 15.40 -8.92 2.31
C PHE A 244 14.09 -9.09 1.54
N VAL A 245 13.58 -8.00 0.94
CA VAL A 245 12.28 -8.06 0.24
C VAL A 245 12.33 -8.92 -1.01
N LEU A 246 13.47 -8.99 -1.71
CA LEU A 246 13.64 -9.92 -2.82
C LEU A 246 13.69 -11.38 -2.36
N SER A 247 14.34 -11.68 -1.22
CA SER A 247 14.32 -13.02 -0.64
C SER A 247 12.91 -13.40 -0.21
N MET A 248 12.18 -12.48 0.41
CA MET A 248 10.77 -12.66 0.79
C MET A 248 9.88 -12.86 -0.44
N ALA A 249 9.99 -11.99 -1.46
CA ALA A 249 9.23 -12.11 -2.70
C ALA A 249 9.46 -13.44 -3.41
N LYS A 250 10.74 -13.90 -3.44
CA LYS A 250 11.11 -15.22 -3.95
C LYS A 250 10.45 -16.33 -3.15
N ASN A 251 10.51 -16.31 -1.81
CA ASN A 251 9.86 -17.31 -0.97
C ASN A 251 8.35 -17.33 -1.23
N MET A 252 7.69 -16.17 -1.21
CA MET A 252 6.25 -16.06 -1.46
C MET A 252 5.85 -16.60 -2.84
N ALA A 253 6.57 -16.22 -3.90
CA ALA A 253 6.23 -16.61 -5.26
C ALA A 253 6.59 -18.07 -5.58
N MET A 254 7.73 -18.58 -5.10
CA MET A 254 8.23 -19.91 -5.46
C MET A 254 7.76 -21.01 -4.52
N ASP A 255 7.69 -20.72 -3.21
CA ASP A 255 7.42 -21.75 -2.20
C ASP A 255 5.92 -21.77 -1.83
N TYR A 256 5.23 -20.61 -1.92
CA TYR A 256 3.80 -20.48 -1.60
C TYR A 256 2.91 -20.16 -2.82
N ASN A 257 3.51 -20.02 -4.03
CA ASN A 257 2.80 -19.66 -5.25
C ASN A 257 1.92 -18.39 -5.12
N THR A 258 2.32 -17.46 -4.26
CA THR A 258 1.64 -16.18 -4.04
C THR A 258 2.11 -15.18 -5.10
N PRO A 259 1.20 -14.58 -5.90
CA PRO A 259 1.57 -13.57 -6.88
C PRO A 259 2.02 -12.27 -6.22
N VAL A 260 3.27 -11.86 -6.49
CA VAL A 260 3.92 -10.69 -5.91
C VAL A 260 4.31 -9.68 -6.99
N ALA A 261 4.05 -8.40 -6.75
CA ALA A 261 4.54 -7.31 -7.58
C ALA A 261 5.61 -6.49 -6.83
N VAL A 262 6.72 -6.20 -7.52
CA VAL A 262 7.83 -5.38 -7.01
C VAL A 262 7.97 -4.15 -7.88
N PHE A 263 7.74 -2.98 -7.29
CA PHE A 263 8.01 -1.67 -7.89
C PHE A 263 9.36 -1.16 -7.39
N SER A 264 10.33 -1.06 -8.30
CA SER A 264 11.68 -0.60 -7.96
C SER A 264 11.95 0.76 -8.60
N LEU A 265 12.13 1.76 -7.75
CA LEU A 265 12.44 3.12 -8.20
C LEU A 265 13.95 3.40 -8.22
N GLU A 266 14.76 2.54 -7.58
CA GLU A 266 16.21 2.71 -7.47
C GLU A 266 16.99 1.81 -8.44
N MET A 267 16.50 0.59 -8.67
CA MET A 267 17.24 -0.43 -9.41
C MET A 267 16.46 -0.89 -10.65
N SER A 268 17.20 -1.11 -11.75
CA SER A 268 16.60 -1.67 -12.96
C SER A 268 16.15 -3.12 -12.77
N LYS A 269 15.14 -3.54 -13.55
CA LYS A 269 14.62 -4.92 -13.54
C LYS A 269 15.71 -5.97 -13.75
N VAL A 270 16.69 -5.71 -14.62
CA VAL A 270 17.81 -6.64 -14.86
C VAL A 270 18.69 -6.81 -13.62
N GLN A 271 18.95 -5.71 -12.88
CA GLN A 271 19.72 -5.78 -11.64
C GLN A 271 18.98 -6.56 -10.55
N LEU A 272 17.66 -6.39 -10.43
CA LEU A 272 16.84 -7.15 -9.50
C LEU A 272 16.80 -8.64 -9.85
N VAL A 273 16.62 -8.96 -11.13
CA VAL A 273 16.62 -10.35 -11.61
C VAL A 273 17.98 -11.00 -11.38
N ASN A 274 19.10 -10.30 -11.60
CA ASN A 274 20.43 -10.83 -11.30
C ASN A 274 20.61 -11.14 -9.81
N ARG A 275 20.07 -10.29 -8.91
CA ARG A 275 20.06 -10.59 -7.47
C ARG A 275 19.18 -11.79 -7.12
N LEU A 276 18.00 -11.93 -7.75
CA LEU A 276 17.14 -13.10 -7.58
C LEU A 276 17.82 -14.38 -8.09
N ILE A 277 18.50 -14.31 -9.22
CA ILE A 277 19.28 -15.44 -9.75
C ILE A 277 20.36 -15.84 -8.75
N SER A 278 21.17 -14.88 -8.24
CA SER A 278 22.18 -15.16 -7.22
C SER A 278 21.59 -15.80 -5.97
N ASN A 279 20.43 -15.29 -5.53
CA ASN A 279 19.71 -15.80 -4.37
C ASN A 279 19.21 -17.24 -4.55
N VAL A 280 18.64 -17.57 -5.72
CA VAL A 280 18.08 -18.89 -6.03
C VAL A 280 19.17 -19.92 -6.35
N THR A 281 20.20 -19.50 -7.08
CA THR A 281 21.25 -20.41 -7.54
C THR A 281 22.35 -20.64 -6.53
N GLU A 282 22.46 -19.75 -5.51
CA GLU A 282 23.58 -19.72 -4.55
C GLU A 282 24.95 -19.59 -5.27
N LEU A 283 24.97 -18.81 -6.35
CA LEU A 283 26.18 -18.40 -7.03
C LEU A 283 26.51 -16.97 -6.65
N GLU A 284 27.80 -16.70 -6.48
CA GLU A 284 28.26 -15.37 -6.09
C GLU A 284 27.86 -14.32 -7.14
N GLY A 285 27.28 -13.22 -6.69
CA GLY A 285 26.78 -12.17 -7.57
C GLY A 285 27.90 -11.55 -8.46
N GLU A 286 29.15 -11.53 -8.00
CA GLU A 286 30.31 -11.12 -8.80
C GLU A 286 30.57 -12.04 -9.99
N LYS A 287 30.47 -13.36 -9.79
CA LYS A 287 30.64 -14.35 -10.87
C LYS A 287 29.55 -14.25 -11.91
N ILE A 288 28.30 -14.04 -11.47
CA ILE A 288 27.15 -13.83 -12.38
C ILE A 288 27.36 -12.53 -13.18
N LYS A 289 27.79 -11.46 -12.53
CA LYS A 289 28.00 -10.15 -13.17
C LYS A 289 29.17 -10.17 -14.16
N SER A 290 30.27 -10.88 -13.83
CA SER A 290 31.45 -11.00 -14.68
C SER A 290 31.31 -12.07 -15.78
N GLY A 291 30.34 -12.97 -15.66
CA GLY A 291 30.17 -14.12 -16.55
C GLY A 291 31.19 -15.24 -16.36
N HIS A 292 32.08 -15.15 -15.36
CA HIS A 292 33.11 -16.15 -15.07
C HIS A 292 32.53 -17.30 -14.26
N LEU A 293 31.77 -18.16 -14.92
CA LEU A 293 31.17 -19.36 -14.35
C LEU A 293 31.86 -20.61 -14.91
N SER A 294 32.18 -21.57 -14.05
CA SER A 294 32.62 -22.91 -14.47
C SER A 294 31.48 -23.66 -15.13
N ASN A 295 31.81 -24.72 -15.88
CA ASN A 295 30.78 -25.55 -16.53
C ASN A 295 29.77 -26.13 -15.52
N LEU A 296 30.20 -26.49 -14.32
CA LEU A 296 29.35 -26.98 -13.25
C LEU A 296 28.41 -25.88 -12.74
N GLU A 297 28.94 -24.69 -12.51
CA GLU A 297 28.14 -23.54 -12.09
C GLU A 297 27.11 -23.12 -13.17
N TRP A 298 27.46 -23.24 -14.45
CA TRP A 298 26.52 -23.04 -15.54
C TRP A 298 25.37 -24.05 -15.51
N GLN A 299 25.65 -25.32 -15.28
CA GLN A 299 24.61 -26.36 -15.14
C GLN A 299 23.72 -26.08 -13.92
N GLN A 300 24.32 -25.71 -12.79
CA GLN A 300 23.60 -25.33 -11.58
C GLN A 300 22.69 -24.11 -11.82
N LEU A 301 23.22 -23.08 -12.49
CA LEU A 301 22.47 -21.89 -12.88
C LEU A 301 21.25 -22.25 -13.73
N MET A 302 21.47 -23.00 -14.82
CA MET A 302 20.38 -23.38 -15.74
C MET A 302 19.32 -24.26 -15.07
N ALA A 303 19.71 -25.17 -14.19
CA ALA A 303 18.78 -26.03 -13.46
C ALA A 303 17.91 -25.26 -12.47
N ARG A 304 18.52 -24.33 -11.70
CA ARG A 304 17.80 -23.58 -10.65
C ARG A 304 16.99 -22.40 -11.19
N VAL A 305 17.46 -21.72 -12.26
CA VAL A 305 16.73 -20.61 -12.91
C VAL A 305 15.40 -21.07 -13.50
N ARG A 306 15.30 -22.32 -13.97
CA ARG A 306 14.03 -22.89 -14.45
C ARG A 306 12.91 -22.83 -13.39
N ARG A 307 13.23 -22.93 -12.11
CA ARG A 307 12.26 -22.80 -11.04
C ARG A 307 11.77 -21.36 -10.86
N LEU A 308 12.60 -20.38 -11.21
CA LEU A 308 12.22 -18.96 -11.19
C LEU A 308 11.36 -18.58 -12.41
N GLN A 309 11.57 -19.30 -13.54
CA GLN A 309 10.83 -19.11 -14.79
C GLN A 309 9.39 -19.54 -14.65
N GLY A 310 8.48 -19.03 -14.20
CA GLY A 310 7.09 -19.46 -13.98
C GLY A 310 6.58 -19.07 -12.60
N ALA A 311 7.48 -18.55 -11.76
CA ALA A 311 7.07 -17.98 -10.51
C ALA A 311 6.22 -16.71 -10.76
N PRO A 312 5.09 -16.52 -10.06
CA PRO A 312 4.22 -15.39 -10.25
C PRO A 312 4.80 -14.10 -9.61
N LEU A 313 5.94 -13.63 -10.14
CA LEU A 313 6.67 -12.45 -9.70
C LEU A 313 6.71 -11.41 -10.81
N TYR A 314 6.15 -10.24 -10.56
CA TYR A 314 6.04 -9.13 -11.49
C TYR A 314 6.94 -7.98 -11.05
N ILE A 315 7.76 -7.44 -11.96
CA ILE A 315 8.73 -6.39 -11.65
C ILE A 315 8.47 -5.18 -12.55
N ASP A 316 8.32 -4.03 -11.94
CA ASP A 316 8.24 -2.73 -12.60
C ASP A 316 9.43 -1.87 -12.13
N ASP A 317 10.22 -1.32 -13.08
CA ASP A 317 11.40 -0.49 -12.81
C ASP A 317 11.23 0.96 -13.29
N THR A 318 9.98 1.44 -13.31
CA THR A 318 9.68 2.83 -13.68
C THR A 318 10.31 3.78 -12.66
N ALA A 319 11.26 4.58 -13.12
CA ALA A 319 11.85 5.66 -12.32
C ALA A 319 10.81 6.76 -12.07
N SER A 320 10.88 7.43 -10.92
CA SER A 320 9.99 8.57 -10.58
C SER A 320 8.49 8.24 -10.63
N LEU A 321 8.12 7.05 -10.16
CA LEU A 321 6.73 6.58 -10.16
C LEU A 321 5.85 7.48 -9.27
N SER A 322 4.80 8.07 -9.87
CA SER A 322 3.81 8.81 -9.11
C SER A 322 2.86 7.87 -8.36
N ILE A 323 2.27 8.37 -7.26
CA ILE A 323 1.28 7.58 -6.49
C ILE A 323 0.06 7.22 -7.35
N PHE A 324 -0.31 8.04 -8.34
CA PHE A 324 -1.43 7.81 -9.23
C PHE A 324 -1.12 6.71 -10.25
N GLU A 325 0.07 6.76 -10.83
CA GLU A 325 0.55 5.73 -11.75
C GLU A 325 0.68 4.38 -11.04
N LEU A 326 1.27 4.37 -9.83
CA LEU A 326 1.33 3.17 -8.98
C LEU A 326 -0.06 2.57 -8.77
N ARG A 327 -1.05 3.38 -8.42
CA ARG A 327 -2.44 2.94 -8.18
C ARG A 327 -3.06 2.32 -9.42
N THR A 328 -2.83 2.92 -10.59
CA THR A 328 -3.34 2.41 -11.87
C THR A 328 -2.69 1.08 -12.23
N LYS A 329 -1.35 0.99 -12.10
CA LYS A 329 -0.61 -0.25 -12.36
C LYS A 329 -0.97 -1.35 -11.36
N ALA A 330 -1.09 -1.03 -10.07
CA ALA A 330 -1.47 -1.96 -9.03
C ALA A 330 -2.87 -2.56 -9.27
N ARG A 331 -3.88 -1.72 -9.57
CA ARG A 331 -5.23 -2.19 -9.92
C ARG A 331 -5.23 -3.14 -11.12
N ARG A 332 -4.44 -2.81 -12.15
CA ARG A 332 -4.30 -3.66 -13.33
C ARG A 332 -3.68 -5.01 -12.97
N LEU A 333 -2.57 -5.01 -12.21
CA LEU A 333 -1.88 -6.24 -11.80
C LEU A 333 -2.76 -7.14 -10.91
N VAL A 334 -3.52 -6.56 -10.00
CA VAL A 334 -4.47 -7.32 -9.17
C VAL A 334 -5.56 -7.93 -10.04
N ARG A 335 -6.13 -7.18 -10.98
CA ARG A 335 -7.23 -7.66 -11.84
C ARG A 335 -6.78 -8.68 -12.86
N GLU A 336 -5.63 -8.49 -13.52
CA GLU A 336 -5.17 -9.31 -14.64
C GLU A 336 -4.33 -10.51 -14.19
N HIS A 337 -3.57 -10.36 -13.12
CA HIS A 337 -2.61 -11.36 -12.64
C HIS A 337 -2.88 -11.83 -11.21
N ASN A 338 -3.99 -11.41 -10.60
CA ASN A 338 -4.37 -11.76 -9.23
C ASN A 338 -3.23 -11.52 -8.22
N VAL A 339 -2.50 -10.41 -8.37
CA VAL A 339 -1.43 -10.03 -7.44
C VAL A 339 -2.00 -9.86 -6.04
N GLN A 340 -1.38 -10.52 -5.07
CA GLN A 340 -1.83 -10.54 -3.67
C GLN A 340 -0.89 -9.79 -2.73
N PHE A 341 0.28 -9.38 -3.20
CA PHE A 341 1.29 -8.70 -2.40
C PHE A 341 2.05 -7.68 -3.24
N ILE A 342 2.24 -6.48 -2.71
CA ILE A 342 2.97 -5.41 -3.40
C ILE A 342 4.16 -4.96 -2.56
N ILE A 343 5.32 -4.80 -3.21
CA ILE A 343 6.56 -4.27 -2.63
C ILE A 343 6.96 -3.00 -3.38
N ILE A 344 7.35 -1.95 -2.65
CA ILE A 344 7.80 -0.67 -3.20
C ILE A 344 9.20 -0.36 -2.66
N ASP A 345 10.20 -0.25 -3.53
CA ASP A 345 11.60 0.04 -3.20
C ASP A 345 12.06 1.33 -3.89
N TYR A 346 12.12 2.48 -3.22
CA TYR A 346 11.70 2.84 -1.88
C TYR A 346 10.85 4.11 -1.88
N LEU A 347 10.11 4.34 -0.81
CA LEU A 347 9.07 5.34 -0.68
C LEU A 347 9.55 6.78 -0.95
N GLN A 348 10.77 7.14 -0.51
CA GLN A 348 11.32 8.48 -0.70
C GLN A 348 11.69 8.82 -2.16
N LEU A 349 11.64 7.89 -3.10
CA LEU A 349 11.78 8.18 -4.54
C LEU A 349 10.45 8.39 -5.25
N MET A 350 9.33 8.13 -4.56
CA MET A 350 8.01 8.40 -5.12
C MET A 350 7.73 9.89 -5.15
N ASN A 351 6.93 10.29 -6.12
CA ASN A 351 6.44 11.65 -6.31
C ASN A 351 4.93 11.69 -6.08
N ALA A 352 4.47 12.78 -5.48
CA ALA A 352 3.05 13.11 -5.42
C ALA A 352 2.74 14.19 -6.47
N SER A 353 3.04 13.87 -7.74
CA SER A 353 2.91 14.77 -8.88
C SER A 353 1.53 15.44 -8.95
N GLY A 354 1.48 16.69 -9.36
CA GLY A 354 0.26 17.47 -9.49
C GLY A 354 -0.20 18.21 -8.24
N MET A 355 0.50 18.06 -7.11
CA MET A 355 0.19 18.79 -5.88
C MET A 355 1.40 19.63 -5.44
N LYS A 356 1.16 20.89 -5.05
CA LYS A 356 2.20 21.75 -4.48
C LYS A 356 2.29 21.52 -2.98
N PHE A 357 3.44 21.03 -2.50
CA PHE A 357 3.72 20.83 -1.09
C PHE A 357 4.67 21.89 -0.57
N GLY A 358 4.47 22.30 0.68
CA GLY A 358 5.37 23.24 1.36
C GLY A 358 6.69 22.61 1.81
N SER A 359 6.70 21.27 1.99
CA SER A 359 7.88 20.52 2.40
C SER A 359 7.83 19.07 1.92
N ARG A 360 9.01 18.43 1.84
CA ARG A 360 9.12 17.00 1.49
C ARG A 360 8.40 16.09 2.50
N GLU A 361 8.35 16.47 3.77
CA GLU A 361 7.62 15.75 4.81
C GLU A 361 6.12 15.67 4.52
N GLN A 362 5.52 16.77 4.05
CA GLN A 362 4.09 16.79 3.66
C GLN A 362 3.82 15.87 2.47
N GLU A 363 4.72 15.87 1.50
CA GLU A 363 4.61 14.99 0.33
C GLU A 363 4.68 13.52 0.73
N VAL A 364 5.68 13.14 1.53
CA VAL A 364 5.85 11.78 2.06
C VAL A 364 4.65 11.35 2.91
N SER A 365 4.09 12.27 3.71
CA SER A 365 2.88 12.03 4.50
C SER A 365 1.68 11.71 3.61
N MET A 366 1.53 12.44 2.51
CA MET A 366 0.44 12.20 1.56
C MET A 366 0.61 10.86 0.84
N ILE A 367 1.84 10.54 0.41
CA ILE A 367 2.17 9.25 -0.21
C ILE A 367 1.84 8.11 0.75
N SER A 368 2.29 8.17 2.00
CA SER A 368 2.04 7.15 3.02
C SER A 368 0.53 6.89 3.22
N ARG A 369 -0.24 7.97 3.40
CA ARG A 369 -1.70 7.90 3.53
C ARG A 369 -2.36 7.30 2.30
N SER A 370 -1.89 7.67 1.11
CA SER A 370 -2.40 7.13 -0.15
C SER A 370 -2.08 5.65 -0.33
N LEU A 371 -0.90 5.18 0.11
CA LEU A 371 -0.55 3.77 0.12
C LEU A 371 -1.44 2.97 1.07
N LYS A 372 -1.73 3.50 2.27
CA LYS A 372 -2.67 2.84 3.20
C LYS A 372 -4.09 2.77 2.61
N GLN A 373 -4.53 3.81 1.92
CA GLN A 373 -5.81 3.79 1.20
C GLN A 373 -5.81 2.75 0.09
N LEU A 374 -4.72 2.66 -0.68
CA LEU A 374 -4.56 1.68 -1.75
C LEU A 374 -4.58 0.24 -1.23
N ALA A 375 -3.89 -0.04 -0.12
CA ALA A 375 -3.91 -1.34 0.54
C ALA A 375 -5.34 -1.76 0.94
N LYS A 376 -6.10 -0.81 1.52
CA LYS A 376 -7.52 -1.03 1.87
C LYS A 376 -8.43 -1.20 0.64
N GLU A 377 -8.17 -0.45 -0.42
CA GLU A 377 -8.96 -0.49 -1.66
C GLU A 377 -8.80 -1.82 -2.37
N LEU A 378 -7.55 -2.28 -2.51
CA LEU A 378 -7.22 -3.53 -3.17
C LEU A 378 -7.41 -4.75 -2.27
N ASN A 379 -7.56 -4.55 -0.95
CA ASN A 379 -7.62 -5.57 0.09
C ASN A 379 -6.41 -6.53 0.06
N ILE A 380 -5.21 -5.97 -0.14
CA ILE A 380 -3.93 -6.70 -0.14
C ILE A 380 -2.90 -5.96 0.73
N PRO A 381 -1.92 -6.66 1.31
CA PRO A 381 -0.82 -6.02 2.01
C PRO A 381 0.12 -5.30 1.03
N ILE A 382 0.60 -4.13 1.46
CA ILE A 382 1.60 -3.34 0.74
C ILE A 382 2.80 -3.13 1.65
N VAL A 383 3.98 -3.56 1.20
CA VAL A 383 5.27 -3.28 1.84
C VAL A 383 5.92 -2.10 1.14
N ALA A 384 6.25 -1.06 1.89
CA ALA A 384 7.04 0.05 1.40
C ALA A 384 8.37 0.14 2.15
N LEU A 385 9.46 0.19 1.40
CA LEU A 385 10.78 0.37 1.97
C LEU A 385 11.02 1.85 2.31
N SER A 386 11.71 2.08 3.41
CA SER A 386 12.09 3.43 3.84
C SER A 386 13.57 3.48 4.23
N GLN A 387 14.20 4.62 4.01
CA GLN A 387 15.55 4.86 4.47
C GLN A 387 15.54 5.63 5.78
N LEU A 388 16.35 5.16 6.75
CA LEU A 388 16.49 5.83 8.04
C LEU A 388 17.39 7.06 7.96
N ASN A 389 17.14 8.04 8.83
CA ASN A 389 17.95 9.24 8.97
C ASN A 389 19.39 8.90 9.36
N ARG A 390 20.34 9.76 8.98
CA ARG A 390 21.77 9.63 9.33
C ARG A 390 22.04 9.81 10.83
N SER A 391 21.12 10.40 11.58
CA SER A 391 21.23 10.59 13.03
C SER A 391 21.44 9.29 13.83
N VAL A 392 21.01 8.13 13.28
CA VAL A 392 21.29 6.81 13.88
C VAL A 392 22.82 6.56 14.00
N GLU A 393 23.61 7.00 13.04
CA GLU A 393 25.06 6.79 13.02
C GLU A 393 25.81 7.72 14.00
N SER A 394 25.22 8.89 14.32
CA SER A 394 25.80 9.88 15.23
C SER A 394 25.48 9.62 16.70
N ARG A 395 24.60 8.63 17.01
CA ARG A 395 24.42 8.18 18.40
C ARG A 395 25.71 7.61 18.94
N GLY A 396 26.16 8.16 20.04
CA GLY A 396 27.48 7.99 20.60
C GLY A 396 27.97 6.56 20.77
N ASP A 397 29.14 6.43 21.28
CA ASP A 397 30.12 5.34 21.30
C ASP A 397 29.69 4.03 22.03
N THR A 398 28.42 3.71 22.05
CA THR A 398 27.87 2.52 22.70
C THR A 398 27.91 1.24 21.82
N GLY A 399 28.77 1.23 20.79
CA GLY A 399 28.92 0.06 19.90
C GLY A 399 27.69 -0.24 19.03
N ALA A 400 27.52 -1.50 18.65
CA ALA A 400 26.41 -1.95 17.81
C ALA A 400 25.03 -1.74 18.46
N ALA A 401 24.93 -1.88 19.78
CA ALA A 401 23.69 -1.68 20.54
C ALA A 401 23.17 -0.24 20.49
N GLY A 402 24.06 0.76 20.55
CA GLY A 402 23.68 2.18 20.47
C GLY A 402 23.18 2.62 19.09
N LYS A 403 23.54 1.86 18.05
CA LYS A 403 23.14 2.13 16.66
C LYS A 403 21.91 1.34 16.20
N ARG A 404 21.25 0.67 17.13
CA ARG A 404 20.01 -0.05 16.87
C ARG A 404 18.89 0.94 16.48
N PRO A 405 18.16 0.71 15.37
CA PRO A 405 17.09 1.59 14.93
C PRO A 405 15.91 1.67 15.90
N GLN A 406 15.27 2.83 15.94
CA GLN A 406 14.08 3.12 16.75
C GLN A 406 13.04 3.86 15.92
N LEU A 407 11.77 3.87 16.35
CA LEU A 407 10.68 4.59 15.65
C LEU A 407 10.99 6.08 15.44
N SER A 408 11.68 6.70 16.40
CA SER A 408 12.12 8.10 16.27
C SER A 408 13.08 8.36 15.09
N ASP A 409 13.70 7.33 14.52
CA ASP A 409 14.63 7.46 13.39
C ASP A 409 13.92 7.60 12.03
N LEU A 410 12.60 7.39 12.02
CA LEU A 410 11.69 7.71 10.91
C LEU A 410 11.27 9.20 10.92
N ARG A 411 11.92 10.06 11.69
CA ARG A 411 11.48 11.42 12.07
C ARG A 411 11.23 12.42 10.94
N GLU A 412 11.81 12.26 9.76
CA GLU A 412 11.44 13.04 8.58
C GLU A 412 10.09 12.59 7.99
N SER A 413 9.45 11.60 8.61
CA SER A 413 8.27 10.91 8.13
C SER A 413 7.39 10.45 9.30
N GLY A 414 7.16 11.29 10.32
CA GLY A 414 6.29 10.95 11.46
C GLY A 414 4.90 10.46 11.05
N ALA A 415 4.42 10.90 9.89
CA ALA A 415 3.18 10.41 9.32
C ALA A 415 3.28 8.95 8.83
N ILE A 416 4.44 8.50 8.32
CA ILE A 416 4.64 7.09 7.91
C ILE A 416 4.41 6.18 9.10
N GLU A 417 4.98 6.54 10.27
CA GLU A 417 4.77 5.78 11.50
C GLU A 417 3.29 5.72 11.88
N GLN A 418 2.57 6.84 11.77
CA GLN A 418 1.15 6.89 12.14
C GLN A 418 0.26 6.08 11.20
N ASP A 419 0.49 6.17 9.90
CA ASP A 419 -0.33 5.51 8.87
C ASP A 419 -0.07 3.99 8.81
N ALA A 420 1.19 3.54 9.05
CA ALA A 420 1.57 2.15 9.00
C ALA A 420 0.90 1.29 10.08
N ASP A 421 0.53 0.07 9.72
CA ASP A 421 0.03 -0.94 10.65
C ASP A 421 1.18 -1.68 11.31
N ILE A 422 2.24 -1.96 10.53
CA ILE A 422 3.45 -2.63 10.98
C ILE A 422 4.66 -1.79 10.57
N VAL A 423 5.58 -1.56 11.50
CA VAL A 423 6.88 -0.92 11.24
C VAL A 423 7.98 -1.85 11.67
N CYS A 424 8.86 -2.16 10.74
CA CYS A 424 9.97 -3.06 10.95
C CYS A 424 11.31 -2.39 10.62
N PHE A 425 12.36 -2.82 11.30
CA PHE A 425 13.72 -2.39 11.00
C PHE A 425 14.60 -3.59 10.69
N ILE A 426 15.56 -3.39 9.78
CA ILE A 426 16.64 -4.34 9.55
C ILE A 426 17.91 -3.78 10.16
N HIS A 427 18.50 -4.52 11.09
CA HIS A 427 19.76 -4.20 11.77
C HIS A 427 20.74 -5.34 11.59
N ARG A 428 22.00 -5.01 11.30
CA ARG A 428 23.10 -5.98 11.18
C ARG A 428 24.22 -5.56 12.10
N PRO A 429 24.35 -6.20 13.29
CA PRO A 429 25.38 -5.87 14.27
C PRO A 429 26.80 -5.98 13.71
N GLU A 430 27.07 -6.97 12.83
CA GLU A 430 28.39 -7.16 12.18
C GLU A 430 28.87 -5.95 11.36
N TYR A 431 27.94 -5.15 10.81
CA TYR A 431 28.27 -3.97 10.02
C TYR A 431 28.95 -2.89 10.85
N TYR A 432 28.57 -2.78 12.13
CA TYR A 432 29.13 -1.83 13.09
C TYR A 432 30.25 -2.41 13.92
N ASN A 433 30.29 -3.72 14.10
CA ASN A 433 31.30 -4.43 14.86
C ASN A 433 32.08 -5.40 13.95
N ARG A 434 33.23 -4.90 13.44
CA ARG A 434 34.07 -5.67 12.52
C ARG A 434 34.83 -6.83 13.17
N SER A 435 34.84 -6.93 14.51
CA SER A 435 35.44 -8.09 15.21
C SER A 435 34.67 -9.39 14.94
N GLY A 436 33.39 -9.27 14.53
CA GLY A 436 32.52 -10.42 14.32
C GLY A 436 32.05 -11.10 15.60
N VAL A 437 32.34 -10.52 16.76
CA VAL A 437 31.97 -11.04 18.08
C VAL A 437 31.30 -9.92 18.87
N ASP A 438 30.19 -10.21 19.57
CA ASP A 438 29.52 -9.24 20.42
C ASP A 438 30.31 -8.98 21.73
N GLY A 439 29.75 -8.10 22.61
CA GLY A 439 30.37 -7.81 23.92
C GLY A 439 30.37 -8.99 24.89
N GLU A 440 29.60 -10.04 24.61
CA GLU A 440 29.47 -11.26 25.41
C GLU A 440 30.28 -12.43 24.82
N GLY A 441 30.97 -12.24 23.71
CA GLY A 441 31.80 -13.23 23.04
C GLY A 441 31.08 -14.14 22.04
N HIS A 442 29.82 -13.85 21.69
CA HIS A 442 29.08 -14.60 20.68
C HIS A 442 29.44 -14.16 19.26
N ASP A 443 29.51 -15.12 18.32
CA ASP A 443 29.73 -14.83 16.91
C ASP A 443 28.49 -14.19 16.28
N ILE A 444 28.64 -12.96 15.79
CA ILE A 444 27.58 -12.17 15.13
C ILE A 444 27.74 -12.09 13.61
N ARG A 445 28.66 -12.86 13.02
CA ARG A 445 28.86 -12.87 11.56
C ARG A 445 27.66 -13.46 10.84
N GLY A 446 27.15 -12.72 9.87
CA GLY A 446 25.91 -13.07 9.15
C GLY A 446 24.63 -12.91 9.97
N LEU A 447 24.70 -12.46 11.23
CA LEU A 447 23.51 -12.17 12.03
C LEU A 447 22.83 -10.91 11.49
N ALA A 448 21.54 -11.00 11.26
CA ALA A 448 20.64 -9.88 11.00
C ALA A 448 19.47 -9.94 11.97
N GLU A 449 19.07 -8.81 12.48
CA GLU A 449 17.91 -8.65 13.34
C GLU A 449 16.80 -7.97 12.53
N PHE A 450 15.66 -8.63 12.45
CA PHE A 450 14.43 -8.05 11.91
C PHE A 450 13.56 -7.64 13.09
N ILE A 451 13.54 -6.34 13.36
CA ILE A 451 12.93 -5.74 14.54
C ILE A 451 11.51 -5.31 14.18
N VAL A 452 10.49 -5.93 14.75
CA VAL A 452 9.09 -5.47 14.63
C VAL A 452 8.86 -4.43 15.73
N ALA A 453 9.01 -3.14 15.39
CA ALA A 453 8.95 -2.06 16.36
C ALA A 453 7.54 -1.52 16.60
N LYS A 454 6.63 -1.72 15.66
CA LYS A 454 5.20 -1.39 15.76
C LYS A 454 4.38 -2.47 15.10
N HIS A 455 3.33 -2.93 15.78
CA HIS A 455 2.33 -3.84 15.22
C HIS A 455 0.96 -3.51 15.83
N ARG A 456 0.01 -3.02 14.99
CA ARG A 456 -1.33 -2.60 15.48
C ARG A 456 -2.17 -3.78 15.97
N SER A 457 -2.03 -4.94 15.37
CA SER A 457 -2.88 -6.10 15.60
C SER A 457 -2.16 -7.26 16.30
N GLY A 458 -0.92 -7.07 16.76
CA GLY A 458 -0.12 -8.13 17.37
C GLY A 458 0.98 -7.63 18.29
N SER A 459 1.88 -8.53 18.67
CA SER A 459 3.04 -8.24 19.50
C SER A 459 4.18 -7.64 18.69
N VAL A 460 5.11 -7.01 19.41
CA VAL A 460 6.38 -6.51 18.90
C VAL A 460 7.50 -7.38 19.46
N ASP A 461 8.45 -7.76 18.63
CA ASP A 461 9.59 -8.56 19.02
C ASP A 461 10.68 -8.51 17.94
N ASP A 462 11.83 -9.11 18.24
CA ASP A 462 12.99 -9.20 17.38
C ASP A 462 13.12 -10.59 16.80
N VAL A 463 13.17 -10.68 15.48
CA VAL A 463 13.38 -11.94 14.78
C VAL A 463 14.83 -12.02 14.30
N LYS A 464 15.58 -13.00 14.78
CA LYS A 464 16.94 -13.28 14.31
C LYS A 464 16.87 -13.96 12.95
N MET A 465 17.70 -13.49 12.02
CA MET A 465 17.82 -14.00 10.66
C MET A 465 19.29 -14.16 10.29
N ARG A 466 19.58 -15.00 9.29
CA ARG A 466 20.90 -15.12 8.71
C ARG A 466 20.98 -14.35 7.41
N PHE A 467 21.96 -13.48 7.28
CA PHE A 467 22.26 -12.77 6.03
C PHE A 467 23.51 -13.33 5.37
N ARG A 468 23.36 -13.89 4.17
CA ARG A 468 24.46 -14.37 3.33
C ARG A 468 24.80 -13.31 2.28
N ALA A 469 25.79 -12.48 2.58
CA ALA A 469 26.18 -11.36 1.74
C ALA A 469 26.57 -11.76 0.31
N LYS A 470 27.25 -12.89 0.13
CA LYS A 470 27.69 -13.43 -1.18
C LYS A 470 26.53 -13.66 -2.16
N TYR A 471 25.36 -14.03 -1.62
CA TYR A 471 24.16 -14.38 -2.39
C TYR A 471 23.04 -13.34 -2.25
N ALA A 472 23.31 -12.23 -1.54
CA ALA A 472 22.33 -11.22 -1.16
C ALA A 472 21.03 -11.83 -0.61
N ARG A 473 21.14 -12.85 0.26
CA ARG A 473 20.04 -13.69 0.72
C ARG A 473 19.84 -13.61 2.22
N PHE A 474 18.58 -13.50 2.62
CA PHE A 474 18.15 -13.69 4.01
C PHE A 474 17.55 -15.09 4.17
N GLU A 475 17.81 -15.71 5.31
CA GLU A 475 17.36 -17.05 5.67
C GLU A 475 16.90 -17.08 7.13
N ASN A 476 16.12 -18.10 7.50
CA ASN A 476 15.80 -18.36 8.90
C ASN A 476 17.07 -18.60 9.72
N TRP A 477 17.05 -18.21 10.99
CA TRP A 477 18.16 -18.45 11.90
C TRP A 477 18.06 -19.87 12.49
N ASN A 478 19.02 -20.73 12.18
CA ASN A 478 19.03 -22.13 12.63
C ASN A 478 19.92 -22.35 13.87
N GLY A 479 20.27 -21.28 14.61
CA GLY A 479 21.20 -21.38 15.75
C GLY A 479 22.67 -21.44 15.33
N SER A 480 23.57 -21.61 16.31
CA SER A 480 25.01 -21.57 16.08
C SER A 480 25.63 -22.83 15.44
N GLU A 481 24.82 -23.79 14.99
CA GLU A 481 25.33 -25.07 14.43
C GLU A 481 25.76 -24.99 12.96
N ASP A 482 25.43 -23.91 12.24
CA ASP A 482 25.86 -23.69 10.85
C ASP A 482 27.17 -22.86 10.75
N HIS A 483 28.21 -23.23 11.48
CA HIS A 483 29.55 -22.91 11.02
C HIS A 483 29.74 -23.68 9.71
N GLU A 484 29.70 -22.98 8.57
CA GLU A 484 30.33 -23.50 7.35
C GLU A 484 31.66 -24.07 7.78
N SER A 485 31.80 -25.37 7.71
CA SER A 485 33.08 -26.02 7.84
C SER A 485 34.01 -25.45 6.79
N THR A 486 34.66 -24.36 7.14
CA THR A 486 35.83 -23.87 6.43
C THR A 486 36.75 -25.05 6.38
N THR A 487 36.82 -25.68 5.21
CA THR A 487 37.90 -26.53 4.74
C THR A 487 38.70 -27.14 5.90
N ARG A 488 38.35 -28.37 6.26
CA ARG A 488 39.36 -29.23 6.92
C ARG A 488 40.54 -29.28 6.00
N PRO A 489 41.75 -28.86 6.41
CA PRO A 489 42.90 -29.05 5.59
C PRO A 489 42.99 -30.55 5.28
N SER A 490 43.12 -30.87 3.99
CA SER A 490 43.34 -32.22 3.53
C SER A 490 44.58 -32.75 4.23
N ARG A 491 44.44 -33.78 5.08
CA ARG A 491 45.55 -34.51 5.69
C ARG A 491 46.37 -35.32 4.70
N MET A 492 46.26 -35.04 3.41
CA MET A 492 46.99 -35.73 2.34
C MET A 492 48.42 -35.26 2.16
N ASN A 493 48.89 -34.22 2.85
CA ASN A 493 50.25 -33.69 2.71
C ASN A 493 51.06 -33.65 4.01
N ASP A 494 50.62 -34.25 5.07
CA ASP A 494 51.46 -34.49 6.24
C ASP A 494 52.21 -35.79 6.04
N ALA A 495 53.35 -35.68 5.33
CA ALA A 495 54.39 -36.67 5.38
C ALA A 495 55.10 -36.46 6.71
N ASP A 496 54.76 -37.31 7.72
CA ASP A 496 55.60 -37.45 8.87
C ASP A 496 55.72 -38.95 9.22
N ASP A 497 56.99 -39.39 9.23
CA ASP A 497 57.45 -40.75 9.49
C ASP A 497 57.11 -41.17 10.91
N GLY A 498 56.09 -42.05 11.04
CA GLY A 498 55.83 -42.82 12.27
C GLY A 498 55.66 -44.30 11.93
N PRO A 499 56.14 -45.25 12.75
CA PRO A 499 56.22 -46.68 12.39
C PRO A 499 54.86 -47.31 12.14
N MET A 500 54.71 -48.02 11.03
CA MET A 500 53.56 -48.83 10.67
C MET A 500 53.15 -49.78 11.78
N ALA A 501 52.00 -49.57 12.39
CA ALA A 501 51.31 -50.56 13.19
C ALA A 501 50.68 -51.61 12.24
N ALA A 502 50.95 -52.87 12.50
CA ALA A 502 50.50 -54.02 11.74
C ALA A 502 48.96 -54.04 11.55
N LEU A 503 48.53 -54.31 10.34
CA LEU A 503 47.13 -54.55 10.00
C LEU A 503 46.58 -55.75 10.80
N PRO A 504 45.40 -55.69 11.37
CA PRO A 504 44.74 -56.89 11.92
C PRO A 504 44.32 -57.85 10.81
N GLU A 505 44.56 -59.13 11.06
CA GLU A 505 44.21 -60.25 10.15
C GLU A 505 42.70 -60.27 9.84
N PRO A 506 42.28 -60.68 8.64
CA PRO A 506 40.88 -60.79 8.27
C PRO A 506 40.19 -61.95 9.00
N ALA A 507 39.02 -61.71 9.57
CA ALA A 507 38.18 -62.69 10.22
C ALA A 507 37.78 -63.84 9.25
N PRO A 508 37.70 -65.09 9.72
CA PRO A 508 37.42 -66.24 8.82
C PRO A 508 35.98 -66.25 8.36
N ASN A 509 35.87 -66.66 7.06
CA ASN A 509 34.64 -66.76 6.30
C ASN A 509 33.73 -67.89 6.85
N PRO A 510 32.43 -67.70 7.14
CA PRO A 510 31.56 -68.70 7.74
C PRO A 510 30.89 -69.64 6.73
N LEU A 511 31.58 -70.05 5.68
CA LEU A 511 31.07 -70.98 4.65
C LEU A 511 31.96 -72.24 4.48
N SER A 512 32.08 -73.04 5.53
CA SER A 512 32.57 -74.44 5.37
C SER A 512 32.19 -75.29 6.63
N THR A 513 30.97 -75.77 6.64
CA THR A 513 30.64 -76.98 7.38
C THR A 513 29.72 -77.87 6.59
N PRO A 514 29.99 -79.15 6.41
CA PRO A 514 29.27 -80.05 5.52
C PRO A 514 27.96 -80.55 6.11
N LEU A 515 27.02 -80.80 5.23
CA LEU A 515 25.74 -81.48 5.45
C LEU A 515 25.91 -82.87 6.05
N SER A 516 25.24 -83.21 7.16
CA SER A 516 24.86 -84.57 7.49
C SER A 516 23.37 -84.65 7.84
N GLY A 517 22.72 -85.55 7.20
CA GLY A 517 21.35 -85.83 6.93
C GLY A 517 20.41 -86.13 8.11
N GLY A 518 19.14 -86.25 7.77
CA GLY A 518 18.05 -86.79 8.60
C GLY A 518 16.70 -86.17 8.19
N THR A 519 16.10 -86.75 7.18
CA THR A 519 14.78 -87.39 7.01
C THR A 519 13.57 -86.74 7.67
N ALA A 520 12.60 -86.43 6.78
CA ALA A 520 11.14 -86.65 6.80
C ALA A 520 10.32 -86.12 7.98
N ASP A 521 9.24 -85.48 7.80
CA ASP A 521 7.96 -85.92 7.25
C ASP A 521 6.94 -84.78 7.18
N PHE A 522 6.21 -84.76 6.12
CA PHE A 522 4.78 -84.61 5.89
C PHE A 522 3.94 -83.56 6.68
N LEU A 523 3.31 -82.66 6.05
CA LEU A 523 1.88 -82.63 5.63
C LEU A 523 1.39 -81.19 5.41
N SER A 524 0.94 -80.92 4.18
CA SER A 524 -0.06 -79.87 3.83
C SER A 524 -1.47 -80.36 4.22
N PRO A 525 -2.59 -79.73 3.95
CA PRO A 525 -2.89 -78.35 3.49
C PRO A 525 -4.16 -77.74 4.14
N SER A 526 -4.59 -76.63 3.67
CA SER A 526 -5.93 -76.11 3.43
C SER A 526 -6.15 -74.70 3.96
N ALA A 527 -6.40 -73.76 3.14
CA ALA A 527 -7.56 -73.39 2.35
C ALA A 527 -8.48 -72.38 3.04
N SER A 528 -8.83 -71.34 2.28
CA SER A 528 -10.02 -70.49 2.34
C SER A 528 -10.04 -69.44 3.45
N GLY A 529 -10.45 -68.24 3.25
CA GLY A 529 -11.21 -67.56 2.25
C GLY A 529 -11.48 -66.13 2.71
N GLU A 530 -11.74 -65.37 1.69
CA GLU A 530 -12.67 -64.24 1.61
C GLU A 530 -12.36 -62.92 2.33
N ALA A 531 -12.21 -61.92 1.47
CA ALA A 531 -12.66 -60.57 1.72
C ALA A 531 -14.21 -60.57 1.81
N PRO A 532 -14.92 -59.49 2.19
CA PRO A 532 -14.86 -58.17 1.55
C PRO A 532 -15.23 -56.98 2.47
N PHE A 533 -15.09 -55.86 1.93
CA PHE A 533 -15.70 -54.52 1.81
C PHE A 533 -14.75 -53.39 2.13
#